data_2da24ef9686e4daf5b222dc755933069
#
_entry.id   2da24ef9686e4daf5b222dc755933069
#
_cell.length_a   1.000
_cell.length_b   1.000
_cell.length_c   1.000
_cell.angle_alpha   90.00
_cell.angle_beta   90.00
_cell.angle_gamma   90.00
#
_symmetry.space_group_name_H-M   'P 1'
#
loop_
_entity.id
_entity.type
_entity.pdbx_description
1 polymer ?
#
loop_
_entity_poly.entity_id
_entity_poly.type
_entity_poly.pdbx_seq_one_letter_code
_entity_poly.pdbx_strand_id
1 'polypeptide(L)'
;STDGIAGEFMAVLHLKRGFQTLGVNSDDGFSATIGINFHDMEAQQIGLFDGGRGAADSLFNIVVTEEGYYPLRVLWWEGGGGANIEIFSVVDGVKVLVNDPDNENAIKAYNIGNSTGRAAVVSIMPTPGKKRVESTSSIEVVIENGSETTVDQSSVKMTLNGKDVDVDV
;
A
#
# COMPACT_ATOMS: atom_id res chain seq x y z
N SER A 1 -22.55 16.78 -11.38
CA SER A 1 -23.05 15.44 -11.06
C SER A 1 -21.94 14.63 -10.44
N THR A 2 -22.22 13.89 -9.40
CA THR A 2 -21.33 12.89 -8.78
C THR A 2 -21.66 11.47 -9.26
N ASP A 3 -22.60 11.33 -10.21
CA ASP A 3 -23.08 10.06 -10.71
C ASP A 3 -22.20 9.51 -11.84
N GLY A 4 -22.10 8.19 -11.93
CA GLY A 4 -21.37 7.51 -13.00
C GLY A 4 -19.85 7.77 -12.98
N ILE A 5 -19.27 7.83 -11.80
CA ILE A 5 -17.84 8.05 -11.60
C ILE A 5 -17.14 6.79 -11.09
N ALA A 6 -15.85 6.71 -11.32
CA ALA A 6 -14.97 5.70 -10.72
C ALA A 6 -13.67 6.35 -10.24
N GLY A 7 -13.11 5.79 -9.21
CA GLY A 7 -11.83 6.21 -8.63
C GLY A 7 -10.89 5.03 -8.43
N GLU A 8 -9.61 5.28 -8.55
CA GLU A 8 -8.55 4.34 -8.20
C GLU A 8 -7.66 4.97 -7.13
N PHE A 9 -7.49 4.25 -6.04
CA PHE A 9 -6.68 4.68 -4.91
C PHE A 9 -5.54 3.69 -4.71
N MET A 10 -4.32 4.19 -4.69
CA MET A 10 -3.12 3.40 -4.51
C MET A 10 -2.31 3.96 -3.35
N ALA A 11 -1.97 3.09 -2.41
CA ALA A 11 -1.15 3.43 -1.26
C ALA A 11 -0.34 2.22 -0.79
N VAL A 12 0.76 2.46 -0.11
CA VAL A 12 1.50 1.41 0.60
C VAL A 12 1.10 1.42 2.05
N LEU A 13 0.52 0.32 2.52
CA LEU A 13 0.19 0.15 3.93
C LEU A 13 1.37 -0.42 4.70
N HIS A 14 1.69 0.13 5.86
CA HIS A 14 2.55 -0.52 6.82
C HIS A 14 1.71 -1.44 7.70
N LEU A 15 1.84 -2.75 7.50
CA LEU A 15 1.06 -3.76 8.22
C LEU A 15 1.96 -4.52 9.20
N LYS A 16 1.52 -4.64 10.43
CA LYS A 16 2.16 -5.46 11.47
C LYS A 16 1.85 -6.94 11.23
N ARG A 17 2.76 -7.82 11.65
CA ARG A 17 2.52 -9.27 11.62
C ARG A 17 1.32 -9.66 12.47
N GLY A 18 0.49 -10.56 11.97
CA GLY A 18 -0.63 -11.14 12.71
C GLY A 18 -1.95 -11.09 11.93
N PHE A 19 -3.01 -11.39 12.65
CA PHE A 19 -4.38 -11.30 12.15
C PHE A 19 -4.83 -9.83 12.23
N GLN A 20 -5.38 -9.33 11.14
CA GLN A 20 -5.89 -7.97 11.08
C GLN A 20 -7.26 -7.94 10.40
N THR A 21 -8.14 -7.11 10.91
CA THR A 21 -9.42 -6.81 10.28
C THR A 21 -9.32 -5.44 9.64
N LEU A 22 -9.49 -5.40 8.33
CA LEU A 22 -9.58 -4.19 7.54
C LEU A 22 -11.01 -3.98 7.09
N GLY A 23 -11.32 -2.80 6.63
CA GLY A 23 -12.62 -2.49 6.07
C GLY A 23 -12.58 -1.34 5.08
N VAL A 24 -13.62 -1.33 4.24
CA VAL A 24 -13.93 -0.24 3.34
C VAL A 24 -15.37 0.17 3.58
N ASN A 25 -15.59 1.45 3.86
CA ASN A 25 -16.90 2.07 3.80
C ASN A 25 -17.07 2.64 2.41
N SER A 26 -18.09 2.23 1.68
CA SER A 26 -18.30 2.73 0.33
C SER A 26 -19.77 2.96 0.01
N ASP A 27 -19.99 3.93 -0.85
CA ASP A 27 -21.20 4.23 -1.58
C ASP A 27 -20.73 4.51 -3.03
N ASP A 28 -20.93 3.71 -4.06
CA ASP A 28 -21.50 2.37 -4.08
C ASP A 28 -20.47 1.25 -3.82
N GLY A 29 -19.92 0.68 -4.89
CA GLY A 29 -19.11 -0.52 -4.89
C GLY A 29 -17.62 -0.28 -4.85
N PHE A 30 -16.87 -1.30 -4.47
CA PHE A 30 -15.41 -1.29 -4.46
C PHE A 30 -14.80 -2.67 -4.67
N SER A 31 -13.53 -2.70 -5.09
CA SER A 31 -12.66 -3.87 -5.06
C SER A 31 -11.31 -3.46 -4.47
N ALA A 32 -10.85 -4.16 -3.44
CA ALA A 32 -9.57 -3.94 -2.79
C ALA A 32 -8.63 -5.12 -2.99
N THR A 33 -7.40 -4.85 -3.45
CA THR A 33 -6.37 -5.86 -3.69
C THR A 33 -5.06 -5.49 -3.01
N ILE A 34 -4.31 -6.51 -2.56
CA ILE A 34 -2.93 -6.39 -2.09
C ILE A 34 -2.06 -7.30 -2.96
N GLY A 35 -0.97 -6.75 -3.50
CA GLY A 35 -0.03 -7.45 -4.36
C GLY A 35 1.41 -7.06 -4.10
N ILE A 36 2.32 -7.51 -4.95
CA ILE A 36 3.76 -7.15 -4.88
C ILE A 36 4.03 -5.73 -5.44
N ASN A 37 3.11 -5.23 -6.25
CA ASN A 37 3.07 -3.85 -6.76
C ASN A 37 1.61 -3.49 -7.10
N PHE A 38 1.34 -2.24 -7.48
CA PHE A 38 -0.04 -1.78 -7.76
C PHE A 38 -0.67 -2.33 -9.04
N HIS A 39 0.16 -2.76 -9.99
CA HIS A 39 -0.29 -3.32 -11.28
C HIS A 39 -0.13 -4.85 -11.33
N ASP A 40 0.02 -5.47 -10.15
CA ASP A 40 0.10 -6.92 -10.03
C ASP A 40 -1.21 -7.56 -10.49
N MET A 41 -1.16 -8.29 -11.60
CA MET A 41 -2.33 -8.98 -12.16
C MET A 41 -2.74 -10.20 -11.35
N GLU A 42 -1.85 -10.69 -10.46
CA GLU A 42 -2.09 -11.81 -9.54
C GLU A 42 -2.33 -11.31 -8.10
N ALA A 43 -2.55 -10.00 -7.91
CA ALA A 43 -2.81 -9.41 -6.61
C ALA A 43 -4.02 -10.09 -5.94
N GLN A 44 -3.85 -10.41 -4.67
CA GLN A 44 -4.93 -11.02 -3.89
C GLN A 44 -6.04 -10.01 -3.65
N GLN A 45 -7.27 -10.34 -4.07
CA GLN A 45 -8.46 -9.58 -3.67
C GLN A 45 -8.74 -9.85 -2.20
N ILE A 46 -8.69 -8.80 -1.39
CA ILE A 46 -8.90 -8.86 0.05
C ILE A 46 -10.30 -8.40 0.46
N GLY A 47 -10.95 -7.58 -0.39
CA GLY A 47 -12.30 -7.09 -0.15
C GLY A 47 -13.02 -6.74 -1.44
N LEU A 48 -14.33 -6.96 -1.47
CA LEU A 48 -15.20 -6.64 -2.59
C LEU A 48 -16.61 -6.33 -2.10
N PHE A 49 -17.22 -5.32 -2.67
CA PHE A 49 -18.66 -5.17 -2.73
C PHE A 49 -19.03 -4.75 -4.16
N ASP A 50 -19.76 -5.60 -4.87
CA ASP A 50 -20.17 -5.36 -6.25
C ASP A 50 -21.69 -5.10 -6.29
N GLY A 51 -22.06 -3.83 -6.35
CA GLY A 51 -23.47 -3.41 -6.38
C GLY A 51 -23.66 -1.96 -5.95
N GLY A 52 -24.90 -1.50 -6.06
CA GLY A 52 -25.33 -0.20 -5.55
C GLY A 52 -25.72 -0.29 -4.07
N ARG A 53 -25.29 0.67 -3.27
CA ARG A 53 -25.69 0.83 -1.87
C ARG A 53 -25.41 2.24 -1.38
N GLY A 54 -26.12 2.66 -0.30
CA GLY A 54 -25.68 3.81 0.48
C GLY A 54 -24.43 3.46 1.29
N ALA A 55 -23.76 4.49 1.84
CA ALA A 55 -22.51 4.34 2.61
C ALA A 55 -22.63 3.26 3.70
N ALA A 56 -21.84 2.21 3.59
CA ALA A 56 -21.84 1.08 4.50
C ALA A 56 -20.47 0.40 4.58
N ASP A 57 -20.18 -0.17 5.75
CA ASP A 57 -18.94 -0.87 6.01
C ASP A 57 -18.94 -2.29 5.42
N SER A 58 -17.85 -2.65 4.77
CA SER A 58 -17.51 -4.03 4.41
C SER A 58 -16.22 -4.41 5.13
N LEU A 59 -16.28 -5.44 5.97
CA LEU A 59 -15.14 -5.94 6.74
C LEU A 59 -14.53 -7.16 6.07
N PHE A 60 -13.21 -7.27 6.11
CA PHE A 60 -12.46 -8.42 5.64
C PHE A 60 -11.23 -8.67 6.50
N ASN A 61 -10.87 -9.94 6.61
CA ASN A 61 -9.78 -10.38 7.47
C ASN A 61 -8.58 -10.78 6.62
N ILE A 62 -7.39 -10.38 7.07
CA ILE A 62 -6.13 -10.77 6.47
C ILE A 62 -5.19 -11.34 7.52
N VAL A 63 -4.29 -12.21 7.11
CA VAL A 63 -3.17 -12.69 7.92
C VAL A 63 -1.88 -12.16 7.33
N VAL A 64 -1.22 -11.29 8.06
CA VAL A 64 0.08 -10.73 7.69
C VAL A 64 1.17 -11.65 8.27
N THR A 65 1.91 -12.33 7.42
CA THR A 65 2.94 -13.29 7.83
C THR A 65 4.23 -12.62 8.28
N GLU A 66 4.53 -11.45 7.71
CA GLU A 66 5.70 -10.64 8.04
C GLU A 66 5.29 -9.17 8.12
N GLU A 67 5.81 -8.46 9.12
CA GLU A 67 5.64 -7.01 9.19
C GLU A 67 6.33 -6.34 8.00
N GLY A 68 5.66 -5.37 7.36
CA GLY A 68 6.22 -4.74 6.18
C GLY A 68 5.28 -3.78 5.46
N TYR A 69 5.68 -3.44 4.24
CA TYR A 69 5.00 -2.49 3.39
C TYR A 69 4.29 -3.22 2.24
N TYR A 70 2.98 -3.05 2.18
CA TYR A 70 2.09 -3.78 1.30
C TYR A 70 1.37 -2.84 0.34
N PRO A 71 1.59 -2.96 -0.98
CA PRO A 71 0.85 -2.19 -1.97
C PRO A 71 -0.64 -2.53 -1.93
N LEU A 72 -1.45 -1.55 -1.60
CA LEU A 72 -2.92 -1.61 -1.65
C LEU A 72 -3.41 -0.84 -2.86
N ARG A 73 -4.31 -1.46 -3.62
CA ARG A 73 -5.07 -0.83 -4.69
C ARG A 73 -6.55 -0.99 -4.41
N VAL A 74 -7.28 0.12 -4.42
CA VAL A 74 -8.74 0.12 -4.28
C VAL A 74 -9.34 0.76 -5.52
N LEU A 75 -10.18 0.00 -6.21
CA LEU A 75 -11.09 0.51 -7.21
C LEU A 75 -12.42 0.79 -6.54
N TRP A 76 -13.00 1.94 -6.81
CA TRP A 76 -14.28 2.37 -6.30
C TRP A 76 -15.12 2.92 -7.45
N TRP A 77 -16.42 2.73 -7.36
CA TRP A 77 -17.37 3.27 -8.33
C TRP A 77 -18.65 3.74 -7.67
N GLU A 78 -19.23 4.74 -8.25
CA GLU A 78 -20.48 5.38 -7.88
C GLU A 78 -21.40 5.45 -9.09
N GLY A 79 -22.59 4.87 -8.98
CA GLY A 79 -23.59 4.83 -10.03
C GLY A 79 -24.57 6.01 -9.99
N GLY A 80 -24.97 6.42 -8.80
CA GLY A 80 -25.88 7.56 -8.61
C GLY A 80 -26.31 7.74 -7.16
N GLY A 81 -26.41 8.98 -6.72
CA GLY A 81 -26.83 9.36 -5.38
C GLY A 81 -25.72 9.96 -4.54
N GLY A 82 -25.48 9.41 -3.35
CA GLY A 82 -24.36 9.78 -2.50
C GLY A 82 -23.05 9.16 -2.99
N ALA A 83 -21.91 9.71 -2.59
CA ALA A 83 -20.60 9.20 -2.96
C ALA A 83 -19.70 9.18 -1.72
N ASN A 84 -19.17 8.01 -1.36
CA ASN A 84 -18.31 7.85 -0.20
C ASN A 84 -17.30 6.73 -0.37
N ILE A 85 -16.08 6.96 0.10
CA ILE A 85 -15.05 5.94 0.25
C ILE A 85 -14.17 6.24 1.45
N GLU A 86 -14.04 5.27 2.36
CA GLU A 86 -13.12 5.30 3.50
C GLU A 86 -12.42 3.95 3.62
N ILE A 87 -11.16 3.96 4.01
CA ILE A 87 -10.37 2.76 4.33
C ILE A 87 -10.02 2.79 5.80
N PHE A 88 -10.23 1.69 6.50
CA PHE A 88 -10.04 1.62 7.94
C PHE A 88 -9.57 0.22 8.40
N SER A 89 -9.14 0.15 9.63
CA SER A 89 -8.94 -1.10 10.38
C SER A 89 -9.92 -1.18 11.54
N VAL A 90 -10.08 -2.38 12.09
CA VAL A 90 -10.82 -2.59 13.34
C VAL A 90 -9.84 -3.05 14.42
N VAL A 91 -9.67 -2.23 15.45
CA VAL A 91 -8.79 -2.49 16.60
C VAL A 91 -9.66 -2.56 17.84
N ASP A 92 -9.61 -3.68 18.54
CA ASP A 92 -10.43 -3.93 19.74
C ASP A 92 -11.94 -3.65 19.56
N GLY A 93 -12.44 -3.95 18.34
CA GLY A 93 -13.83 -3.73 17.97
C GLY A 93 -14.17 -2.29 17.58
N VAL A 94 -13.19 -1.39 17.53
CA VAL A 94 -13.36 0.01 17.15
C VAL A 94 -12.83 0.27 15.75
N LYS A 95 -13.59 0.98 14.94
CA LYS A 95 -13.19 1.47 13.61
C LYS A 95 -12.12 2.55 13.76
N VAL A 96 -10.99 2.37 13.09
CA VAL A 96 -9.85 3.30 13.07
C VAL A 96 -9.50 3.60 11.62
N LEU A 97 -9.65 4.84 11.19
CA LEU A 97 -9.32 5.25 9.83
C LEU A 97 -7.81 5.09 9.56
N VAL A 98 -7.47 4.74 8.34
CA VAL A 98 -6.08 4.76 7.89
C VAL A 98 -5.53 6.19 8.00
N ASN A 99 -4.32 6.32 8.53
CA ASN A 99 -3.67 7.60 8.81
C ASN A 99 -4.40 8.52 9.79
N ASP A 100 -5.31 8.00 10.63
CA ASP A 100 -5.91 8.80 11.70
C ASP A 100 -4.80 9.39 12.59
N PRO A 101 -4.68 10.73 12.65
CA PRO A 101 -3.62 11.38 13.42
C PRO A 101 -3.83 11.27 14.94
N ASP A 102 -5.07 11.10 15.36
CA ASP A 102 -5.46 11.07 16.77
C ASP A 102 -5.45 9.65 17.35
N ASN A 103 -5.10 8.64 16.54
CA ASN A 103 -5.06 7.24 16.94
C ASN A 103 -3.69 6.59 16.65
N GLU A 104 -2.95 6.25 17.69
CA GLU A 104 -1.64 5.60 17.57
C GLU A 104 -1.68 4.20 16.93
N ASN A 105 -2.85 3.55 16.95
CA ASN A 105 -3.06 2.24 16.34
C ASN A 105 -3.48 2.33 14.86
N ALA A 106 -3.62 3.54 14.32
CA ALA A 106 -3.97 3.72 12.93
C ALA A 106 -2.90 3.12 12.01
N ILE A 107 -3.35 2.31 11.06
CA ILE A 107 -2.48 1.83 9.98
C ILE A 107 -1.93 3.03 9.23
N LYS A 108 -0.61 3.06 9.02
CA LYS A 108 0.02 4.09 8.22
C LYS A 108 0.00 3.70 6.75
N ALA A 109 -0.48 4.61 5.94
CA ALA A 109 -0.45 4.52 4.49
C ALA A 109 0.44 5.61 3.90
N TYR A 110 1.22 5.24 2.92
CA TYR A 110 2.17 6.11 2.26
C TYR A 110 1.83 6.22 0.78
N ASN A 111 1.97 7.41 0.25
CA ASN A 111 1.85 7.63 -1.19
C ASN A 111 3.15 7.18 -1.88
N ILE A 112 3.03 6.50 -3.03
CA ILE A 112 4.16 6.21 -3.93
C ILE A 112 4.22 7.26 -5.04
N GLY A 113 3.28 8.16 -5.10
CA GLY A 113 3.29 9.23 -6.09
C GLY A 113 4.44 10.18 -5.79
N ASN A 114 5.21 10.47 -6.84
CA ASN A 114 6.21 11.52 -6.95
C ASN A 114 6.44 12.25 -5.65
N SER A 115 7.43 11.84 -4.89
CA SER A 115 7.88 12.62 -3.74
C SER A 115 8.39 13.95 -4.29
N THR A 116 7.45 14.87 -4.52
CA THR A 116 7.74 16.22 -4.95
C THR A 116 8.55 16.93 -3.87
N GLY A 117 9.71 16.49 -3.57
CA GLY A 117 10.54 17.10 -2.57
C GLY A 117 11.60 16.19 -1.97
N ARG A 118 11.42 14.88 -1.93
CA ARG A 118 12.38 13.94 -1.31
C ARG A 118 12.88 12.89 -2.28
N ALA A 119 14.13 12.47 -2.08
CA ALA A 119 14.68 11.33 -2.78
C ALA A 119 13.90 10.04 -2.44
N ALA A 120 13.70 9.17 -3.42
CA ALA A 120 12.91 7.96 -3.27
C ALA A 120 13.53 6.77 -4.02
N VAL A 121 13.38 5.57 -3.45
CA VAL A 121 13.66 4.33 -4.16
C VAL A 121 12.56 4.09 -5.19
N VAL A 122 12.92 4.03 -6.46
CA VAL A 122 11.96 3.86 -7.58
C VAL A 122 12.02 2.48 -8.21
N SER A 123 13.10 1.75 -8.00
CA SER A 123 13.24 0.38 -8.50
C SER A 123 14.14 -0.45 -7.61
N ILE A 124 13.81 -1.72 -7.47
CA ILE A 124 14.65 -2.75 -6.81
C ILE A 124 14.66 -4.00 -7.69
N MET A 125 15.85 -4.48 -8.00
CA MET A 125 16.03 -5.74 -8.72
C MET A 125 16.98 -6.65 -7.92
N PRO A 126 16.66 -7.95 -7.73
CA PRO A 126 15.40 -8.61 -8.13
C PRO A 126 14.20 -7.99 -7.42
N THR A 127 13.04 -8.03 -8.09
CA THR A 127 11.80 -7.50 -7.50
C THR A 127 11.51 -8.14 -6.14
N PRO A 128 11.08 -7.38 -5.13
CA PRO A 128 10.71 -7.91 -3.83
C PRO A 128 9.74 -9.08 -3.95
N GLY A 129 10.00 -10.16 -3.23
CA GLY A 129 9.18 -11.38 -3.27
C GLY A 129 9.50 -12.35 -4.41
N LYS A 130 10.40 -12.03 -5.35
CA LYS A 130 10.82 -12.95 -6.41
C LYS A 130 11.42 -14.22 -5.80
N LYS A 131 10.82 -15.36 -6.14
CA LYS A 131 11.31 -16.70 -5.74
C LYS A 131 12.38 -17.18 -6.72
N ARG A 132 13.31 -18.01 -6.26
CA ARG A 132 14.39 -18.62 -7.07
C ARG A 132 15.30 -17.57 -7.74
N VAL A 133 15.79 -16.63 -6.95
CA VAL A 133 16.85 -15.73 -7.36
C VAL A 133 18.17 -16.51 -7.35
N GLU A 134 18.93 -16.42 -8.43
CA GLU A 134 20.24 -17.06 -8.54
C GLU A 134 21.20 -16.42 -7.51
N SER A 135 22.04 -17.26 -6.88
CA SER A 135 23.00 -16.77 -5.86
C SER A 135 24.06 -15.80 -6.39
N THR A 136 24.19 -15.74 -7.72
CA THR A 136 25.11 -14.82 -8.43
C THR A 136 24.41 -13.55 -8.91
N SER A 137 23.11 -13.40 -8.64
CA SER A 137 22.39 -12.18 -9.03
C SER A 137 22.85 -10.98 -8.22
N SER A 138 23.15 -9.87 -8.90
CA SER A 138 23.34 -8.59 -8.25
C SER A 138 22.01 -8.06 -7.72
N ILE A 139 22.10 -7.28 -6.64
CA ILE A 139 20.96 -6.47 -6.16
C ILE A 139 21.20 -5.06 -6.67
N GLU A 140 20.23 -4.55 -7.43
CA GLU A 140 20.25 -3.20 -7.95
C GLU A 140 19.09 -2.41 -7.33
N VAL A 141 19.39 -1.21 -6.84
CA VAL A 141 18.41 -0.30 -6.28
C VAL A 141 18.56 1.04 -6.97
N VAL A 142 17.50 1.51 -7.62
CA VAL A 142 17.50 2.84 -8.24
C VAL A 142 16.85 3.82 -7.26
N ILE A 143 17.61 4.88 -6.92
CA ILE A 143 17.14 5.97 -6.08
C ILE A 143 17.12 7.24 -6.94
N GLU A 144 15.97 7.87 -7.05
CA GLU A 144 15.85 9.16 -7.74
C GLU A 144 15.91 10.32 -6.75
N ASN A 145 16.53 11.40 -7.18
CA ASN A 145 16.52 12.67 -6.44
C ASN A 145 15.08 13.21 -6.37
N GLY A 146 14.74 13.83 -5.26
CA GLY A 146 13.53 14.63 -5.18
C GLY A 146 13.69 15.98 -5.87
N SER A 147 12.60 16.71 -6.06
CA SER A 147 12.65 18.07 -6.62
C SER A 147 13.34 19.09 -5.70
N GLU A 148 13.37 18.81 -4.40
CA GLU A 148 13.93 19.68 -3.37
C GLU A 148 15.09 19.04 -2.59
N THR A 149 15.40 17.77 -2.87
CA THR A 149 16.46 17.04 -2.19
C THR A 149 17.27 16.21 -3.16
N THR A 150 18.56 16.11 -2.91
CA THR A 150 19.48 15.19 -3.61
C THR A 150 19.90 14.06 -2.68
N VAL A 151 20.15 12.90 -3.27
CA VAL A 151 20.72 11.76 -2.56
C VAL A 151 22.17 12.07 -2.22
N ASP A 152 22.54 12.01 -0.94
CA ASP A 152 23.94 11.95 -0.55
C ASP A 152 24.43 10.52 -0.74
N GLN A 153 25.18 10.28 -1.81
CA GLN A 153 25.71 8.97 -2.18
C GLN A 153 26.54 8.35 -1.05
N SER A 154 27.24 9.16 -0.27
CA SER A 154 28.06 8.67 0.85
C SER A 154 27.23 8.13 2.02
N SER A 155 25.96 8.50 2.08
CA SER A 155 25.03 8.05 3.12
C SER A 155 24.26 6.76 2.77
N VAL A 156 24.39 6.29 1.52
CA VAL A 156 23.70 5.07 1.06
C VAL A 156 24.31 3.85 1.76
N LYS A 157 23.48 3.10 2.45
CA LYS A 157 23.86 1.86 3.14
C LYS A 157 22.89 0.76 2.77
N MET A 158 23.39 -0.44 2.59
CA MET A 158 22.57 -1.62 2.38
C MET A 158 22.93 -2.70 3.40
N THR A 159 21.89 -3.35 3.91
CA THR A 159 22.04 -4.53 4.75
C THR A 159 21.38 -5.73 4.08
N LEU A 160 22.06 -6.86 4.11
CA LEU A 160 21.54 -8.13 3.63
C LEU A 160 21.55 -9.15 4.77
N ASN A 161 20.38 -9.68 5.13
CA ASN A 161 20.23 -10.59 6.28
C ASN A 161 20.83 -10.02 7.58
N GLY A 162 20.64 -8.71 7.80
CA GLY A 162 21.14 -8.01 9.00
C GLY A 162 22.62 -7.72 9.02
N LYS A 163 23.36 -7.91 7.92
CA LYS A 163 24.77 -7.58 7.76
C LYS A 163 24.94 -6.47 6.74
N ASP A 164 25.82 -5.53 7.06
CA ASP A 164 26.19 -4.50 6.10
C ASP A 164 26.91 -5.13 4.90
N VAL A 165 26.59 -4.66 3.71
CA VAL A 165 27.25 -5.05 2.46
C VAL A 165 27.76 -3.81 1.74
N ASP A 166 28.88 -3.97 1.04
CA ASP A 166 29.44 -2.90 0.22
C ASP A 166 28.51 -2.63 -0.97
N VAL A 167 28.35 -1.36 -1.29
CA VAL A 167 27.52 -0.90 -2.42
C VAL A 167 28.36 -0.01 -3.34
N ASP A 168 28.18 -0.22 -4.64
CA ASP A 168 28.68 0.70 -5.67
C ASP A 168 27.56 1.72 -5.96
N VAL A 169 27.84 3.04 -5.81
CA VAL A 169 26.85 4.12 -5.95
C VAL A 169 27.27 5.09 -7.06
#